data_50ff7834d7b8f57e2f08965ee78114af
#
_entry.id   50ff7834d7b8f57e2f08965ee78114af
#
_cell.length_a   1.000
_cell.length_b   1.000
_cell.length_c   1.000
_cell.angle_alpha   90.00
_cell.angle_beta   90.00
_cell.angle_gamma   90.00
#
_symmetry.space_group_name_H-M   'P 1'
#
loop_
_entity.id
_entity.type
_entity.pdbx_description
1 polymer ?
#
loop_
_entity_poly.entity_id
_entity_poly.type
_entity_poly.pdbx_seq_one_letter_code
_entity_poly.pdbx_strand_id
1 'polypeptide(L)' 'MYIEKISKNEEWEDYYIRSKSSNKQYIITFDILEGTVSCDCEDFKYRKENLKFGGVKLSDKENHCKHIKKILEIRNQLK' A
#
# COMPACT_ATOMS: atom_id res chain seq x y z
N MET A 1 -10.30 -0.99 -9.76
CA MET A 1 -9.38 -1.62 -8.77
C MET A 1 -10.19 -2.29 -7.66
N TYR A 2 -9.85 -3.50 -7.34
CA TYR A 2 -10.55 -4.24 -6.29
C TYR A 2 -9.54 -5.08 -5.48
N ILE A 3 -9.93 -5.44 -4.27
CA ILE A 3 -9.12 -6.25 -3.38
C ILE A 3 -9.42 -7.73 -3.64
N GLU A 4 -8.39 -8.50 -4.01
CA GLU A 4 -8.53 -9.93 -4.24
C GLU A 4 -8.34 -10.75 -2.96
N LYS A 5 -7.44 -10.30 -2.10
CA LYS A 5 -7.09 -11.02 -0.88
C LYS A 5 -6.54 -10.06 0.17
N ILE A 6 -6.81 -10.34 1.42
CA ILE A 6 -6.21 -9.62 2.56
C ILE A 6 -5.54 -10.67 3.44
N SER A 7 -4.25 -10.46 3.74
CA SER A 7 -3.49 -11.31 4.65
C SER A 7 -3.01 -10.45 5.81
N LYS A 8 -3.35 -10.83 7.03
CA LYS A 8 -3.03 -10.04 8.22
C LYS A 8 -2.34 -10.88 9.28
N ASN A 9 -1.39 -10.25 9.99
CA ASN A 9 -0.86 -10.80 11.23
C ASN A 9 -0.59 -9.66 12.21
N GLU A 10 0.08 -9.93 13.34
CA GLU A 10 0.32 -8.93 14.37
C GLU A 10 1.32 -7.85 13.96
N GLU A 11 2.17 -8.14 12.97
CA GLU A 11 3.25 -7.27 12.55
C GLU A 11 2.95 -6.50 11.28
N TRP A 12 2.18 -7.10 10.36
CA TRP A 12 1.87 -6.45 9.09
C TRP A 12 0.54 -6.90 8.51
N GLU A 13 0.06 -6.11 7.53
CA GLU A 13 -1.15 -6.43 6.75
C GLU A 13 -0.82 -6.29 5.26
N ASP A 14 -1.12 -7.32 4.48
CA ASP A 14 -0.94 -7.32 3.03
C ASP A 14 -2.28 -7.27 2.33
N TYR A 15 -2.43 -6.35 1.38
CA TYR A 15 -3.62 -6.22 0.56
C TYR A 15 -3.25 -6.51 -0.88
N TYR A 16 -3.79 -7.59 -1.42
CA TYR A 16 -3.58 -8.00 -2.81
C TYR A 16 -4.69 -7.37 -3.65
N ILE A 17 -4.33 -6.43 -4.51
CA ILE A 17 -5.28 -5.69 -5.32
C ILE A 17 -5.03 -5.93 -6.80
N ARG A 18 -6.06 -5.78 -7.62
CA ARG A 18 -5.94 -5.91 -9.06
C ARG A 18 -6.53 -4.69 -9.77
N SER A 19 -5.81 -4.19 -10.75
CA SER A 19 -6.26 -3.08 -11.57
C SER A 19 -7.15 -3.61 -12.70
N LYS A 20 -8.32 -2.99 -12.89
CA LYS A 20 -9.23 -3.36 -13.98
C LYS A 20 -8.66 -3.04 -15.35
N SER A 21 -7.91 -1.95 -15.46
CA SER A 21 -7.44 -1.47 -16.76
C SER A 21 -6.24 -2.25 -17.29
N SER A 22 -5.33 -2.69 -16.42
CA SER A 22 -4.10 -3.38 -16.83
C SER A 22 -4.08 -4.85 -16.45
N ASN A 23 -5.06 -5.31 -15.69
CA ASN A 23 -5.14 -6.69 -15.16
C ASN A 23 -3.89 -7.11 -14.38
N LYS A 24 -3.13 -6.13 -13.85
CA LYS A 24 -1.96 -6.39 -13.03
C LYS A 24 -2.36 -6.47 -11.56
N GLN A 25 -1.70 -7.36 -10.84
CA GLN A 25 -1.86 -7.48 -9.40
C GLN A 25 -0.79 -6.68 -8.71
N TYR A 26 -1.17 -5.94 -7.66
CA TYR A 26 -0.24 -5.19 -6.82
C TYR A 26 -0.41 -5.61 -5.38
N ILE A 27 0.66 -5.50 -4.60
CA ILE A 27 0.64 -5.84 -3.18
C ILE A 27 0.96 -4.58 -2.38
N ILE A 28 0.06 -4.24 -1.46
CA ILE A 28 0.25 -3.12 -0.56
C ILE A 28 0.47 -3.69 0.83
N THR A 29 1.62 -3.39 1.44
CA THR A 29 2.00 -3.89 2.74
C THR A 29 2.03 -2.77 3.76
N PHE A 30 1.29 -2.94 4.86
CA PHE A 30 1.33 -2.03 6.00
C PHE A 30 2.16 -2.69 7.10
N ASP A 31 3.24 -2.02 7.50
CA ASP A 31 4.06 -2.43 8.62
C ASP A 31 3.50 -1.77 9.88
N ILE A 32 2.79 -2.55 10.68
CA ILE A 32 2.09 -2.02 11.85
C ILE A 32 3.07 -1.57 12.92
N LEU A 33 4.17 -2.29 13.09
CA LEU A 33 5.18 -1.96 14.11
C LEU A 33 5.92 -0.67 13.79
N GLU A 34 6.25 -0.46 12.50
CA GLU A 34 6.99 0.72 12.05
C GLU A 34 6.07 1.89 11.71
N GLY A 35 4.79 1.62 11.48
CA GLY A 35 3.85 2.64 11.03
C GLY A 35 4.11 3.10 9.62
N THR A 36 4.55 2.19 8.75
CA THR A 36 4.87 2.48 7.35
C THR A 36 4.00 1.68 6.40
N VAL A 37 4.02 2.07 5.13
CA VAL A 37 3.27 1.40 4.07
C VAL A 37 4.10 1.38 2.80
N SER A 38 3.97 0.30 2.02
CA SER A 38 4.66 0.16 0.75
C SER A 38 3.71 -0.42 -0.30
N CYS A 39 4.06 -0.19 -1.57
CA CYS A 39 3.31 -0.71 -2.71
C CYS A 39 4.32 -1.14 -3.78
N ASP A 40 4.00 -2.16 -4.57
CA ASP A 40 4.92 -2.64 -5.59
C ASP A 40 4.64 -2.06 -6.99
N CYS A 41 3.84 -1.01 -7.09
CA CYS A 41 3.59 -0.34 -8.37
C CYS A 41 4.78 0.53 -8.79
N GLU A 42 4.86 0.83 -10.09
CA GLU A 42 5.96 1.63 -10.62
C GLU A 42 6.02 3.04 -10.05
N ASP A 43 4.87 3.66 -9.85
CA ASP A 43 4.79 5.00 -9.27
C ASP A 43 5.43 5.04 -7.89
N PHE A 44 5.16 4.04 -7.07
CA PHE A 44 5.74 3.95 -5.74
C PHE A 44 7.25 3.68 -5.81
N LYS A 45 7.69 2.85 -6.75
CA LYS A 45 9.12 2.56 -6.93
C LYS A 45 9.90 3.83 -7.27
N TYR A 46 9.33 4.70 -8.09
CA TYR A 46 9.95 6.00 -8.40
C TYR A 46 10.10 6.86 -7.16
N ARG A 47 9.04 6.92 -6.35
CA ARG A 47 9.07 7.69 -5.10
C ARG A 47 10.06 7.11 -4.11
N LYS A 48 10.16 5.77 -4.08
CA LYS A 48 11.03 5.03 -3.17
C LYS A 48 12.51 5.25 -3.46
N GLU A 49 12.88 5.53 -4.71
CA GLU A 49 14.28 5.82 -5.06
C GLU A 49 14.83 7.03 -4.29
N ASN A 50 13.95 7.93 -3.87
CA ASN A 50 14.31 9.10 -3.08
C ASN A 50 14.18 8.86 -1.56
N LEU A 51 13.81 7.65 -1.16
CA LEU A 51 13.64 7.29 0.25
C LEU A 51 14.74 6.34 0.69
N LYS A 52 15.24 6.55 1.90
CA LYS A 52 16.30 5.70 2.46
C LYS A 52 15.79 4.34 2.95
N PHE A 53 14.49 4.19 3.12
CA PHE A 53 13.88 2.99 3.70
C PHE A 53 12.81 2.42 2.77
N GLY A 54 12.45 1.16 2.99
CA GLY A 54 11.57 0.40 2.12
C GLY A 54 10.10 0.79 2.11
N GLY A 55 9.68 1.70 2.98
CA GLY A 55 8.29 2.14 3.03
C GLY A 55 8.19 3.60 3.41
N VAL A 56 7.00 4.18 3.25
CA VAL A 56 6.73 5.57 3.66
C VAL A 56 5.85 5.55 4.92
N LYS A 57 5.98 6.57 5.75
CA LYS A 57 5.15 6.69 6.95
C LYS A 57 3.69 6.85 6.57
N LEU A 58 2.80 6.29 7.36
CA LEU A 58 1.36 6.45 7.14
C LEU A 58 0.93 7.91 7.17
N SER A 59 1.64 8.75 7.92
CA SER A 59 1.37 10.18 7.99
C SER A 59 1.90 10.97 6.79
N ASP A 60 2.78 10.38 6.00
CA ASP A 60 3.40 11.04 4.84
C ASP A 60 2.55 10.82 3.59
N LYS A 61 1.42 11.52 3.52
CA LYS A 61 0.43 11.36 2.45
C LYS A 61 0.95 11.76 1.08
N GLU A 62 1.94 12.63 1.01
CA GLU A 62 2.49 13.11 -0.27
C GLU A 62 3.21 12.00 -1.03
N ASN A 63 3.76 11.02 -0.33
CA ASN A 63 4.48 9.91 -0.93
C ASN A 63 3.63 8.65 -1.12
N HIS A 64 2.34 8.72 -0.84
CA HIS A 64 1.42 7.62 -1.08
C HIS A 64 1.02 7.58 -2.55
N CYS A 65 1.16 6.42 -3.20
CA CYS A 65 0.64 6.25 -4.55
C CYS A 65 -0.89 6.12 -4.50
N LYS A 66 -1.53 6.17 -5.67
CA LYS A 66 -2.99 6.06 -5.75
C LYS A 66 -3.55 4.78 -5.13
N HIS A 67 -2.80 3.68 -5.23
CA HIS A 67 -3.22 2.40 -4.67
C HIS A 67 -3.23 2.45 -3.14
N ILE A 68 -2.19 3.04 -2.54
CA ILE A 68 -2.11 3.19 -1.10
C ILE A 68 -3.26 4.07 -0.58
N LYS A 69 -3.51 5.20 -1.26
CA LYS A 69 -4.61 6.10 -0.89
C LYS A 69 -5.95 5.38 -0.91
N LYS A 70 -6.19 4.57 -1.94
CA LYS A 70 -7.44 3.83 -2.07
C LYS A 70 -7.62 2.81 -0.94
N ILE A 71 -6.57 2.07 -0.62
CA ILE A 71 -6.63 1.07 0.46
C ILE A 71 -6.82 1.73 1.82
N LEU A 72 -6.19 2.89 2.05
CA LEU A 72 -6.40 3.63 3.30
C LEU A 72 -7.85 4.06 3.47
N GLU A 73 -8.51 4.50 2.38
CA GLU A 73 -9.94 4.81 2.41
C GLU A 73 -10.77 3.61 2.82
N ILE A 74 -10.48 2.45 2.23
CA ILE A 74 -11.20 1.21 2.52
C ILE A 74 -10.97 0.79 3.98
N ARG A 75 -9.74 0.84 4.46
CA ARG A 75 -9.42 0.51 5.85
C ARG A 75 -10.20 1.41 6.82
N ASN A 76 -10.30 2.69 6.53
CA ASN A 76 -11.04 3.62 7.37
C ASN A 76 -12.53 3.33 7.41
N GLN A 77 -13.08 2.83 6.31
CA GLN A 77 -14.49 2.45 6.23
C GLN A 77 -14.80 1.15 6.98
N LEU A 78 -13.80 0.27 7.12
CA LEU A 78 -13.96 -1.02 7.78
C LEU A 78 -13.82 -0.96 9.30
N LYS A 79 -13.47 0.17 9.84
CA LYS A 79 -13.38 0.34 11.30
C LYS A 79 -14.72 0.50 11.96
#